data_4a7ba28f6d6aaf337593d438223c072e
#
_entry.id   4a7ba28f6d6aaf337593d438223c072e
#
_cell.length_a   1.000
_cell.length_b   1.000
_cell.length_c   1.000
_cell.angle_alpha   90.00
_cell.angle_beta   90.00
_cell.angle_gamma   90.00
#
_symmetry.space_group_name_H-M   'P 1'
#
loop_
_entity.id
_entity.type
_entity.pdbx_description
1 polymer ?
#
loop_
_entity_poly.entity_id
_entity_poly.type
_entity_poly.pdbx_seq_one_letter_code
_entity_poly.pdbx_strand_id
1 'polypeptide(L)'
;MSKKKIAINGFGRIGRLVFRAYIERAKEFNETYEIAYINDLADIDSNIHLLKYDSVHGALTQEIKKTADNKFLVGDNEITVTSERNPIDLKWGDKGVDVILECTGVFASKEKAMSHIESGAKKVIVSAPCTNADFTVVQGVNHQELSNDHVVISNASCTTNCLSPVAYVIDKEFGIENGYMTTIHSYTGDQSTVDTFHKDLRRARAAAHNIIPTSTGAAKAVGLVLPHLKGKLDGTAIRVPTPNVSLVDFKFNTKNPISVETL
;
A
#
# COMPACT_ATOMS: atom_id res chain seq x y z
N MET A 1 -13.03 -14.21 21.66
CA MET A 1 -12.30 -12.92 21.77
C MET A 1 -13.05 -11.89 20.95
N SER A 2 -13.09 -10.62 21.36
CA SER A 2 -13.65 -9.55 20.51
C SER A 2 -12.81 -9.39 19.25
N LYS A 3 -13.46 -9.11 18.12
CA LYS A 3 -12.76 -8.80 16.85
C LYS A 3 -11.86 -7.59 17.02
N LYS A 4 -10.73 -7.58 16.33
CA LYS A 4 -9.88 -6.40 16.23
C LYS A 4 -10.52 -5.39 15.29
N LYS A 5 -10.66 -4.15 15.76
CA LYS A 5 -11.21 -3.06 14.96
C LYS A 5 -10.15 -2.38 14.13
N ILE A 6 -10.42 -2.27 12.85
CA ILE A 6 -9.56 -1.61 11.86
C ILE A 6 -10.28 -0.36 11.35
N ALA A 7 -9.52 0.71 11.17
CA ALA A 7 -9.98 1.88 10.42
C ALA A 7 -9.07 2.12 9.21
N ILE A 8 -9.65 2.60 8.12
CA ILE A 8 -8.93 3.03 6.92
C ILE A 8 -8.90 4.57 6.92
N ASN A 9 -7.71 5.14 6.93
CA ASN A 9 -7.51 6.57 6.73
C ASN A 9 -7.10 6.84 5.28
N GLY A 10 -7.95 7.53 4.52
CA GLY A 10 -7.83 7.72 3.09
C GLY A 10 -8.53 6.62 2.29
N PHE A 11 -9.67 6.97 1.69
CA PHE A 11 -10.47 6.04 0.89
C PHE A 11 -10.29 6.29 -0.61
N GLY A 12 -9.05 6.64 -0.98
CA GLY A 12 -8.58 6.70 -2.35
C GLY A 12 -8.50 5.31 -3.00
N ARG A 13 -7.72 5.18 -4.06
CA ARG A 13 -7.61 3.90 -4.78
C ARG A 13 -7.19 2.75 -3.87
N ILE A 14 -6.14 2.94 -3.06
CA ILE A 14 -5.61 1.87 -2.20
C ILE A 14 -6.60 1.51 -1.09
N GLY A 15 -7.13 2.50 -0.36
CA GLY A 15 -8.10 2.24 0.71
C GLY A 15 -9.33 1.49 0.22
N ARG A 16 -9.89 1.87 -0.94
CA ARG A 16 -11.03 1.17 -1.53
C ARG A 16 -10.70 -0.27 -1.96
N LEU A 17 -9.52 -0.50 -2.54
CA LEU A 17 -9.14 -1.85 -2.96
C LEU A 17 -8.83 -2.76 -1.76
N VAL A 18 -8.24 -2.23 -0.70
CA VAL A 18 -8.09 -2.96 0.57
C VAL A 18 -9.45 -3.34 1.15
N PHE A 19 -10.40 -2.41 1.13
CA PHE A 19 -11.76 -2.69 1.61
C PHE A 19 -12.48 -3.73 0.73
N ARG A 20 -12.35 -3.65 -0.61
CA ARG A 20 -12.89 -4.67 -1.52
C ARG A 20 -12.28 -6.04 -1.24
N ALA A 21 -10.96 -6.13 -1.10
CA ALA A 21 -10.27 -7.39 -0.76
C ALA A 21 -10.77 -7.97 0.58
N TYR A 22 -11.01 -7.12 1.59
CA TYR A 22 -11.60 -7.53 2.86
C TYR A 22 -13.00 -8.13 2.66
N ILE A 23 -13.86 -7.48 1.89
CA ILE A 23 -15.23 -7.97 1.62
C ILE A 23 -15.22 -9.28 0.81
N GLU A 24 -14.36 -9.40 -0.19
CA GLU A 24 -14.21 -10.60 -1.01
C GLU A 24 -13.71 -11.80 -0.19
N ARG A 25 -12.86 -11.55 0.81
CA ARG A 25 -12.27 -12.55 1.69
C ARG A 25 -12.90 -12.57 3.08
N ALA A 26 -14.14 -12.09 3.21
CA ALA A 26 -14.82 -11.95 4.49
C ALA A 26 -14.85 -13.25 5.32
N LYS A 27 -14.98 -14.42 4.67
CA LYS A 27 -14.95 -15.72 5.33
C LYS A 27 -13.66 -16.02 6.08
N GLU A 28 -12.52 -15.44 5.62
CA GLU A 28 -11.22 -15.61 6.26
C GLU A 28 -11.01 -14.65 7.43
N PHE A 29 -11.58 -13.45 7.33
CA PHE A 29 -11.24 -12.34 8.23
C PHE A 29 -12.32 -11.99 9.24
N ASN A 30 -13.61 -12.23 8.92
CA ASN A 30 -14.73 -11.76 9.73
C ASN A 30 -14.78 -12.30 11.16
N GLU A 31 -14.10 -13.39 11.47
CA GLU A 31 -14.02 -13.89 12.85
C GLU A 31 -12.96 -13.16 13.68
N THR A 32 -11.94 -12.60 13.03
CA THR A 32 -10.77 -12.01 13.69
C THR A 32 -10.74 -10.50 13.62
N TYR A 33 -11.16 -9.93 12.49
CA TYR A 33 -11.07 -8.50 12.19
C TYR A 33 -12.40 -7.94 11.73
N GLU A 34 -12.58 -6.64 11.96
CA GLU A 34 -13.66 -5.85 11.34
C GLU A 34 -13.11 -4.50 10.88
N ILE A 35 -13.40 -4.09 9.66
CA ILE A 35 -13.21 -2.71 9.21
C ILE A 35 -14.48 -1.96 9.62
N ALA A 36 -14.38 -1.15 10.66
CA ALA A 36 -15.53 -0.45 11.24
C ALA A 36 -15.60 1.03 10.84
N TYR A 37 -14.47 1.64 10.47
CA TYR A 37 -14.37 3.07 10.18
C TYR A 37 -13.58 3.35 8.91
N ILE A 38 -14.03 4.38 8.19
CA ILE A 38 -13.31 4.98 7.08
C ILE A 38 -13.24 6.48 7.35
N ASN A 39 -12.05 7.06 7.23
CA ASN A 39 -11.89 8.51 7.21
C ASN A 39 -11.46 8.96 5.82
N ASP A 40 -12.25 9.84 5.21
CA ASP A 40 -11.92 10.45 3.92
C ASP A 40 -12.57 11.84 3.82
N LEU A 41 -11.94 12.76 3.08
CA LEU A 41 -12.42 14.14 2.95
C LEU A 41 -13.52 14.29 1.91
N ALA A 42 -13.75 13.27 1.06
CA ALA A 42 -14.89 13.24 0.16
C ALA A 42 -16.19 12.92 0.92
N ASP A 43 -17.32 13.35 0.38
CA ASP A 43 -18.63 13.02 0.91
C ASP A 43 -18.92 11.50 0.79
N ILE A 44 -19.88 11.03 1.60
CA ILE A 44 -20.19 9.60 1.67
C ILE A 44 -20.76 9.07 0.36
N ASP A 45 -21.53 9.85 -0.39
CA ASP A 45 -22.17 9.40 -1.63
C ASP A 45 -21.10 9.22 -2.73
N SER A 46 -20.11 10.11 -2.80
CA SER A 46 -18.93 9.97 -3.65
C SER A 46 -18.12 8.74 -3.28
N ASN A 47 -17.88 8.50 -1.99
CA ASN A 47 -17.15 7.33 -1.50
C ASN A 47 -17.88 6.02 -1.84
N ILE A 48 -19.20 5.96 -1.66
CA ILE A 48 -20.06 4.81 -2.04
C ILE A 48 -19.99 4.58 -3.55
N HIS A 49 -20.13 5.64 -4.37
CA HIS A 49 -20.08 5.54 -5.82
C HIS A 49 -18.74 4.97 -6.30
N LEU A 50 -17.63 5.51 -5.81
CA LEU A 50 -16.28 5.07 -6.17
C LEU A 50 -15.95 3.67 -5.63
N LEU A 51 -16.55 3.25 -4.52
CA LEU A 51 -16.45 1.88 -4.04
C LEU A 51 -17.22 0.92 -4.94
N LYS A 52 -18.44 1.32 -5.37
CA LYS A 52 -19.30 0.50 -6.23
C LYS A 52 -18.72 0.29 -7.62
N TYR A 53 -18.18 1.35 -8.21
CA TYR A 53 -17.71 1.31 -9.60
C TYR A 53 -16.21 1.58 -9.69
N ASP A 54 -15.47 0.62 -10.21
CA ASP A 54 -14.04 0.74 -10.44
C ASP A 54 -13.71 0.46 -11.91
N SER A 55 -12.95 1.36 -12.53
CA SER A 55 -12.62 1.28 -13.96
C SER A 55 -11.75 0.07 -14.33
N VAL A 56 -11.04 -0.51 -13.36
CA VAL A 56 -10.14 -1.66 -13.56
C VAL A 56 -10.77 -2.95 -13.05
N HIS A 57 -11.37 -2.90 -11.85
CA HIS A 57 -11.91 -4.08 -11.17
C HIS A 57 -13.43 -4.27 -11.37
N GLY A 58 -14.07 -3.36 -12.12
CA GLY A 58 -15.51 -3.44 -12.39
C GLY A 58 -16.40 -3.09 -11.19
N ALA A 59 -17.67 -3.36 -11.31
CA ALA A 59 -18.64 -3.09 -10.27
C ALA A 59 -18.50 -4.09 -9.11
N LEU A 60 -18.58 -3.60 -7.87
CA LEU A 60 -18.68 -4.45 -6.70
C LEU A 60 -20.01 -5.21 -6.73
N THR A 61 -19.99 -6.53 -6.56
CA THR A 61 -21.17 -7.37 -6.64
C THR A 61 -22.11 -7.24 -5.44
N GLN A 62 -21.52 -6.98 -4.26
CA GLN A 62 -22.27 -6.78 -3.03
C GLN A 62 -23.08 -5.47 -3.11
N GLU A 63 -24.28 -5.53 -2.53
CA GLU A 63 -25.11 -4.34 -2.37
C GLU A 63 -24.47 -3.38 -1.38
N ILE A 64 -24.51 -2.09 -1.71
CA ILE A 64 -24.10 -1.02 -0.81
C ILE A 64 -25.34 -0.19 -0.49
N LYS A 65 -25.66 -0.04 0.78
CA LYS A 65 -26.82 0.70 1.25
C LYS A 65 -26.39 1.78 2.23
N LYS A 66 -26.63 3.04 1.89
CA LYS A 66 -26.50 4.15 2.84
C LYS A 66 -27.57 3.99 3.94
N THR A 67 -27.14 3.95 5.18
CA THR A 67 -28.02 3.74 6.36
C THR A 67 -28.20 5.01 7.19
N ALA A 68 -27.26 5.94 7.11
CA ALA A 68 -27.32 7.27 7.75
C ALA A 68 -26.43 8.26 6.97
N ASP A 69 -26.40 9.52 7.39
CA ASP A 69 -25.59 10.58 6.76
C ASP A 69 -24.09 10.26 6.76
N ASN A 70 -23.65 9.47 7.72
CA ASN A 70 -22.26 9.08 7.89
C ASN A 70 -22.08 7.55 7.99
N LYS A 71 -23.04 6.75 7.53
CA LYS A 71 -22.95 5.29 7.59
C LYS A 71 -23.45 4.62 6.32
N PHE A 72 -22.80 3.53 5.97
CA PHE A 72 -23.26 2.63 4.93
C PHE A 72 -23.02 1.16 5.30
N LEU A 73 -23.78 0.27 4.68
CA LEU A 73 -23.73 -1.17 4.85
C LEU A 73 -23.23 -1.80 3.56
N VAL A 74 -22.32 -2.77 3.64
CA VAL A 74 -21.90 -3.66 2.54
C VAL A 74 -22.01 -5.10 3.02
N GLY A 75 -22.98 -5.83 2.49
CA GLY A 75 -23.38 -7.10 3.10
C GLY A 75 -23.81 -6.87 4.56
N ASP A 76 -23.18 -7.57 5.49
CA ASP A 76 -23.45 -7.44 6.93
C ASP A 76 -22.48 -6.45 7.64
N ASN A 77 -21.58 -5.79 6.91
CA ASN A 77 -20.58 -4.89 7.49
C ASN A 77 -21.08 -3.45 7.49
N GLU A 78 -21.41 -2.91 8.66
CA GLU A 78 -21.72 -1.48 8.82
C GLU A 78 -20.43 -0.68 8.99
N ILE A 79 -20.28 0.36 8.16
CA ILE A 79 -19.11 1.24 8.13
C ILE A 79 -19.53 2.63 8.53
N THR A 80 -18.82 3.20 9.51
CA THR A 80 -18.96 4.62 9.87
C THR A 80 -17.90 5.44 9.13
N VAL A 81 -18.34 6.49 8.43
CA VAL A 81 -17.47 7.42 7.70
C VAL A 81 -17.25 8.67 8.54
N THR A 82 -16.00 9.12 8.60
CA THR A 82 -15.60 10.39 9.20
C THR A 82 -14.88 11.23 8.15
N SER A 83 -14.81 12.55 8.36
CA SER A 83 -14.17 13.48 7.41
C SER A 83 -13.27 14.47 8.17
N GLU A 84 -12.26 13.91 8.84
CA GLU A 84 -11.30 14.68 9.61
C GLU A 84 -9.95 14.75 8.90
N ARG A 85 -9.43 15.99 8.79
CA ARG A 85 -8.13 16.23 8.18
C ARG A 85 -6.97 15.90 9.11
N ASN A 86 -7.13 16.21 10.40
CA ASN A 86 -6.13 15.95 11.43
C ASN A 86 -6.45 14.63 12.13
N PRO A 87 -5.55 13.63 12.09
CA PRO A 87 -5.81 12.33 12.72
C PRO A 87 -6.08 12.37 14.22
N ILE A 88 -5.61 13.38 14.95
CA ILE A 88 -5.85 13.52 16.39
C ILE A 88 -7.34 13.70 16.68
N ASP A 89 -8.05 14.40 15.80
CA ASP A 89 -9.49 14.68 15.97
C ASP A 89 -10.38 13.46 15.74
N LEU A 90 -9.81 12.39 15.16
CA LEU A 90 -10.51 11.12 14.92
C LEU A 90 -10.79 10.35 16.20
N LYS A 91 -10.03 10.56 17.27
CA LYS A 91 -10.22 9.95 18.60
C LYS A 91 -10.42 8.43 18.52
N TRP A 92 -9.46 7.77 17.90
CA TRP A 92 -9.49 6.30 17.66
C TRP A 92 -9.64 5.50 18.94
N GLY A 93 -9.06 5.99 20.04
CA GLY A 93 -9.19 5.35 21.35
C GLY A 93 -10.64 5.24 21.81
N ASP A 94 -11.43 6.33 21.69
CA ASP A 94 -12.85 6.34 22.06
C ASP A 94 -13.70 5.39 21.21
N LYS A 95 -13.27 5.14 19.99
CA LYS A 95 -13.90 4.22 19.02
C LYS A 95 -13.46 2.76 19.18
N GLY A 96 -12.46 2.52 20.05
CA GLY A 96 -11.89 1.19 20.26
C GLY A 96 -11.14 0.64 19.05
N VAL A 97 -10.57 1.50 18.20
CA VAL A 97 -9.82 1.09 17.01
C VAL A 97 -8.45 0.56 17.41
N ASP A 98 -8.12 -0.65 16.97
CA ASP A 98 -6.83 -1.29 17.25
C ASP A 98 -5.77 -0.92 16.20
N VAL A 99 -6.14 -0.92 14.92
CA VAL A 99 -5.19 -0.76 13.80
C VAL A 99 -5.71 0.25 12.80
N ILE A 100 -4.84 1.16 12.37
CA ILE A 100 -5.08 2.07 11.25
C ILE A 100 -4.37 1.55 10.01
N LEU A 101 -5.10 1.50 8.90
CA LEU A 101 -4.53 1.38 7.56
C LEU A 101 -4.41 2.78 6.98
N GLU A 102 -3.20 3.33 6.98
CA GLU A 102 -2.91 4.66 6.47
C GLU A 102 -2.72 4.60 4.95
N CYS A 103 -3.73 5.07 4.21
CA CYS A 103 -3.81 4.97 2.76
C CYS A 103 -3.87 6.33 2.05
N THR A 104 -3.65 7.44 2.77
CA THR A 104 -3.70 8.79 2.17
C THR A 104 -2.46 9.15 1.37
N GLY A 105 -1.30 8.54 1.72
CA GLY A 105 0.01 8.94 1.22
C GLY A 105 0.57 10.23 1.85
N VAL A 106 -0.17 10.90 2.73
CA VAL A 106 0.24 12.14 3.41
C VAL A 106 1.08 11.86 4.65
N PHE A 107 0.74 10.80 5.38
CA PHE A 107 1.36 10.42 6.65
C PHE A 107 2.41 9.32 6.46
N ALA A 108 3.24 9.44 5.40
CA ALA A 108 4.24 8.46 5.01
C ALA A 108 5.60 8.66 5.71
N SER A 109 5.60 9.05 6.97
CA SER A 109 6.75 9.01 7.87
C SER A 109 6.27 8.64 9.28
N LYS A 110 7.16 8.04 10.08
CA LYS A 110 6.83 7.66 11.47
C LYS A 110 6.30 8.85 12.25
N GLU A 111 6.97 9.98 12.17
CA GLU A 111 6.63 11.19 12.89
C GLU A 111 5.19 11.65 12.61
N LYS A 112 4.80 11.59 11.33
CA LYS A 112 3.42 11.96 10.94
C LYS A 112 2.41 10.88 11.32
N ALA A 113 2.74 9.60 11.11
CA ALA A 113 1.87 8.48 11.39
C ALA A 113 1.59 8.32 12.89
N MET A 114 2.49 8.79 13.75
CA MET A 114 2.30 8.79 15.22
C MET A 114 1.06 9.57 15.66
N SER A 115 0.57 10.53 14.88
CA SER A 115 -0.69 11.23 15.18
C SER A 115 -1.91 10.29 15.31
N HIS A 116 -1.89 9.14 14.63
CA HIS A 116 -2.92 8.11 14.81
C HIS A 116 -2.78 7.37 16.15
N ILE A 117 -1.55 7.18 16.62
CA ILE A 117 -1.28 6.58 17.93
C ILE A 117 -1.68 7.56 19.05
N GLU A 118 -1.35 8.83 18.90
CA GLU A 118 -1.78 9.90 19.81
C GLU A 118 -3.31 10.02 19.86
N SER A 119 -3.99 9.71 18.76
CA SER A 119 -5.46 9.60 18.66
C SER A 119 -6.03 8.34 19.34
N GLY A 120 -5.17 7.43 19.82
CA GLY A 120 -5.53 6.25 20.61
C GLY A 120 -5.55 4.92 19.86
N ALA A 121 -5.10 4.85 18.60
CA ALA A 121 -4.88 3.59 17.91
C ALA A 121 -3.65 2.86 18.50
N LYS A 122 -3.62 1.52 18.40
CA LYS A 122 -2.50 0.73 18.92
C LYS A 122 -1.38 0.55 17.91
N LYS A 123 -1.72 0.49 16.61
CA LYS A 123 -0.78 0.30 15.51
C LYS A 123 -1.23 1.06 14.26
N VAL A 124 -0.25 1.44 13.45
CA VAL A 124 -0.48 2.03 12.12
C VAL A 124 0.28 1.23 11.08
N ILE A 125 -0.41 0.81 10.04
CA ILE A 125 0.17 0.20 8.84
C ILE A 125 0.06 1.21 7.70
N VAL A 126 1.19 1.73 7.26
CA VAL A 126 1.27 2.68 6.15
C VAL A 126 1.35 1.90 4.84
N SER A 127 0.41 2.12 3.93
CA SER A 127 0.29 1.43 2.64
C SER A 127 1.29 1.90 1.58
N ALA A 128 2.39 2.51 2.00
CA ALA A 128 3.43 3.12 1.17
C ALA A 128 4.80 3.02 1.87
N PRO A 129 5.91 3.30 1.19
CA PRO A 129 7.20 3.52 1.85
C PRO A 129 7.05 4.58 2.93
N CYS A 130 7.45 4.24 4.16
CA CYS A 130 7.32 5.11 5.32
C CYS A 130 8.70 5.40 5.90
N THR A 131 9.08 6.69 5.90
CA THR A 131 10.36 7.12 6.45
C THR A 131 10.39 6.87 7.96
N ASN A 132 11.49 6.31 8.46
CA ASN A 132 11.72 6.01 9.88
C ASN A 132 10.67 5.07 10.50
N ALA A 133 9.92 4.27 9.71
CA ALA A 133 9.03 3.25 10.25
C ALA A 133 9.79 2.30 11.20
N ASP A 134 9.11 1.77 12.21
CA ASP A 134 9.70 0.78 13.12
C ASP A 134 10.10 -0.49 12.38
N PHE A 135 9.31 -0.84 11.36
CA PHE A 135 9.57 -2.01 10.52
C PHE A 135 9.00 -1.80 9.11
N THR A 136 9.74 -2.25 8.10
CA THR A 136 9.27 -2.34 6.72
C THR A 136 9.04 -3.79 6.39
N VAL A 137 7.79 -4.17 6.14
CA VAL A 137 7.38 -5.56 5.95
C VAL A 137 7.08 -5.86 4.48
N VAL A 138 7.52 -7.04 4.04
CA VAL A 138 7.04 -7.70 2.83
C VAL A 138 6.59 -9.12 3.19
N GLN A 139 5.32 -9.40 2.93
CA GLN A 139 4.72 -10.72 3.20
C GLN A 139 5.48 -11.83 2.45
N GLY A 140 5.77 -12.93 3.13
CA GLY A 140 6.53 -14.04 2.57
C GLY A 140 8.04 -13.89 2.65
N VAL A 141 8.57 -12.70 3.02
CA VAL A 141 10.01 -12.42 3.10
C VAL A 141 10.44 -12.25 4.56
N ASN A 142 10.02 -11.17 5.19
CA ASN A 142 10.43 -10.83 6.57
C ASN A 142 9.26 -10.65 7.55
N HIS A 143 8.05 -11.05 7.18
CA HIS A 143 6.85 -10.85 8.00
C HIS A 143 6.90 -11.57 9.35
N GLN A 144 7.70 -12.64 9.46
CA GLN A 144 7.90 -13.38 10.72
C GLN A 144 8.74 -12.59 11.74
N GLU A 145 9.45 -11.56 11.30
CA GLU A 145 10.25 -10.67 12.16
C GLU A 145 9.40 -9.56 12.80
N LEU A 146 8.10 -9.46 12.43
CA LEU A 146 7.19 -8.52 13.07
C LEU A 146 7.05 -8.82 14.56
N SER A 147 7.18 -7.80 15.39
CA SER A 147 7.02 -7.88 16.82
C SER A 147 5.93 -6.95 17.34
N ASN A 148 5.53 -7.16 18.59
CA ASN A 148 4.56 -6.28 19.25
C ASN A 148 5.09 -4.86 19.49
N ASP A 149 6.40 -4.66 19.48
CA ASP A 149 7.04 -3.35 19.70
C ASP A 149 7.01 -2.48 18.44
N HIS A 150 6.78 -3.06 17.26
CA HIS A 150 6.61 -2.31 16.02
C HIS A 150 5.23 -1.64 16.00
N VAL A 151 5.20 -0.32 16.15
CA VAL A 151 3.98 0.49 16.25
C VAL A 151 3.60 1.10 14.91
N VAL A 152 4.57 1.68 14.19
CA VAL A 152 4.40 2.21 12.84
C VAL A 152 5.09 1.29 11.85
N ILE A 153 4.31 0.61 11.02
CA ILE A 153 4.76 -0.41 10.09
C ILE A 153 4.59 0.10 8.66
N SER A 154 5.63 0.01 7.84
CA SER A 154 5.56 0.28 6.40
C SER A 154 5.27 -1.00 5.63
N ASN A 155 4.29 -0.99 4.74
CA ASN A 155 4.06 -2.07 3.77
C ASN A 155 4.90 -1.92 2.50
N ALA A 156 5.98 -1.13 2.54
CA ALA A 156 6.87 -0.84 1.42
C ALA A 156 6.14 -0.28 0.17
N SER A 157 6.77 -0.36 -0.99
CA SER A 157 6.16 0.00 -2.29
C SER A 157 5.67 -1.23 -3.04
N CYS A 158 4.79 -1.03 -4.03
CA CYS A 158 4.35 -2.08 -4.94
C CYS A 158 5.53 -2.79 -5.62
N THR A 159 6.49 -2.05 -6.12
CA THR A 159 7.69 -2.61 -6.78
C THR A 159 8.60 -3.33 -5.78
N THR A 160 8.76 -2.82 -4.55
CA THR A 160 9.52 -3.52 -3.50
C THR A 160 8.85 -4.84 -3.12
N ASN A 161 7.51 -4.88 -3.03
CA ASN A 161 6.75 -6.11 -2.78
C ASN A 161 6.88 -7.13 -3.92
N CYS A 162 7.05 -6.68 -5.16
CA CYS A 162 7.30 -7.55 -6.30
C CYS A 162 8.73 -8.10 -6.31
N LEU A 163 9.73 -7.22 -6.12
CA LEU A 163 11.15 -7.57 -6.24
C LEU A 163 11.68 -8.37 -5.05
N SER A 164 11.26 -8.06 -3.81
CA SER A 164 11.83 -8.66 -2.60
C SER A 164 11.67 -10.18 -2.53
N PRO A 165 10.49 -10.78 -2.84
CA PRO A 165 10.36 -12.24 -2.83
C PRO A 165 11.25 -12.92 -3.86
N VAL A 166 11.38 -12.34 -5.06
CA VAL A 166 12.26 -12.86 -6.12
C VAL A 166 13.72 -12.78 -5.68
N ALA A 167 14.14 -11.61 -5.19
CA ALA A 167 15.50 -11.41 -4.69
C ALA A 167 15.81 -12.32 -3.49
N TYR A 168 14.85 -12.54 -2.60
CA TYR A 168 14.99 -13.44 -1.45
C TYR A 168 15.30 -14.88 -1.87
N VAL A 169 14.53 -15.43 -2.82
CA VAL A 169 14.74 -16.81 -3.30
C VAL A 169 16.07 -16.93 -4.03
N ILE A 170 16.37 -16.02 -4.96
CA ILE A 170 17.62 -16.05 -5.72
C ILE A 170 18.83 -15.90 -4.80
N ASP A 171 18.77 -14.97 -3.84
CA ASP A 171 19.89 -14.76 -2.93
C ASP A 171 20.12 -15.95 -2.00
N LYS A 172 19.04 -16.55 -1.50
CA LYS A 172 19.10 -17.72 -0.63
C LYS A 172 19.78 -18.93 -1.32
N GLU A 173 19.44 -19.16 -2.58
CA GLU A 173 19.93 -20.34 -3.30
C GLU A 173 21.28 -20.10 -4.00
N PHE A 174 21.51 -18.90 -4.53
CA PHE A 174 22.67 -18.62 -5.40
C PHE A 174 23.57 -17.48 -4.89
N GLY A 175 23.09 -16.66 -3.95
CA GLY A 175 23.80 -15.50 -3.43
C GLY A 175 23.91 -14.36 -4.45
N ILE A 176 23.17 -13.27 -4.24
CA ILE A 176 23.23 -12.08 -5.10
C ILE A 176 24.47 -11.25 -4.76
N GLU A 177 25.30 -10.96 -5.75
CA GLU A 177 26.42 -10.02 -5.63
C GLU A 177 25.98 -8.59 -5.87
N ASN A 178 25.27 -8.35 -6.97
CA ASN A 178 24.68 -7.08 -7.36
C ASN A 178 23.51 -7.30 -8.32
N GLY A 179 22.68 -6.27 -8.49
CA GLY A 179 21.57 -6.34 -9.43
C GLY A 179 21.03 -4.96 -9.79
N TYR A 180 20.41 -4.90 -10.96
CA TYR A 180 19.74 -3.71 -11.47
C TYR A 180 18.34 -4.05 -11.96
N MET A 181 17.36 -3.29 -11.47
CA MET A 181 15.96 -3.48 -11.79
C MET A 181 15.43 -2.35 -12.67
N THR A 182 14.69 -2.71 -13.72
CA THR A 182 13.85 -1.76 -14.46
C THR A 182 12.39 -2.13 -14.24
N THR A 183 11.61 -1.25 -13.63
CA THR A 183 10.16 -1.46 -13.56
C THR A 183 9.45 -0.72 -14.70
N ILE A 184 8.74 -1.49 -15.53
CA ILE A 184 7.79 -0.98 -16.52
C ILE A 184 6.47 -0.83 -15.76
N HIS A 185 6.16 0.41 -15.39
CA HIS A 185 5.22 0.68 -14.31
C HIS A 185 3.97 1.41 -14.81
N SER A 186 2.80 0.91 -14.39
CA SER A 186 1.55 1.62 -14.59
C SER A 186 1.61 3.05 -14.03
N TYR A 187 0.86 3.99 -14.62
CA TYR A 187 0.71 5.30 -14.02
C TYR A 187 -0.07 5.21 -12.68
N THR A 188 0.17 6.17 -11.81
CA THR A 188 -0.46 6.23 -10.48
C THR A 188 -1.05 7.62 -10.25
N GLY A 189 -1.76 7.80 -9.15
CA GLY A 189 -2.32 9.10 -8.76
C GLY A 189 -1.30 10.23 -8.57
N ASP A 190 -0.01 9.93 -8.59
CA ASP A 190 1.10 10.89 -8.64
C ASP A 190 1.21 11.60 -10.01
N GLN A 191 0.68 10.99 -11.07
CA GLN A 191 0.74 11.50 -12.43
C GLN A 191 -0.63 12.03 -12.89
N SER A 192 -0.61 13.12 -13.61
CA SER A 192 -1.83 13.75 -14.15
C SER A 192 -2.20 13.20 -15.53
N THR A 193 -3.48 13.32 -15.88
CA THR A 193 -4.00 12.91 -17.19
C THR A 193 -3.59 13.85 -18.31
N VAL A 194 -3.31 15.12 -18.00
CA VAL A 194 -2.83 16.16 -18.91
C VAL A 194 -1.53 16.76 -18.39
N ASP A 195 -0.79 17.46 -19.24
CA ASP A 195 0.45 18.15 -18.87
C ASP A 195 0.17 19.16 -17.75
N THR A 196 0.90 19.02 -16.63
CA THR A 196 0.79 19.92 -15.50
C THR A 196 2.05 19.88 -14.63
N PHE A 197 2.14 20.80 -13.68
CA PHE A 197 3.29 20.88 -12.79
C PHE A 197 3.53 19.58 -12.01
N HIS A 198 4.79 19.13 -12.02
CA HIS A 198 5.30 18.06 -11.18
C HIS A 198 6.78 18.32 -10.85
N LYS A 199 7.25 17.89 -9.67
CA LYS A 199 8.66 18.06 -9.23
C LYS A 199 9.66 17.42 -10.20
N ASP A 200 9.34 16.22 -10.70
CA ASP A 200 10.05 15.61 -11.83
C ASP A 200 9.36 16.02 -13.12
N LEU A 201 10.00 16.88 -13.91
CA LEU A 201 9.44 17.41 -15.15
C LEU A 201 9.10 16.32 -16.17
N ARG A 202 9.71 15.15 -16.09
CA ARG A 202 9.34 13.99 -16.92
C ARG A 202 7.96 13.49 -16.57
N ARG A 203 7.56 13.49 -15.27
CA ARG A 203 6.22 13.14 -14.79
C ARG A 203 5.20 14.26 -14.98
N ALA A 204 5.64 15.45 -15.41
CA ALA A 204 4.75 16.57 -15.74
C ALA A 204 3.97 16.35 -17.06
N ARG A 205 4.19 15.26 -17.76
CA ARG A 205 3.56 14.90 -19.02
C ARG A 205 2.32 14.02 -18.79
N ALA A 206 1.39 14.06 -19.74
CA ALA A 206 0.15 13.28 -19.73
C ALA A 206 0.43 11.77 -19.56
N ALA A 207 -0.02 11.21 -18.43
CA ALA A 207 0.31 9.86 -17.99
C ALA A 207 -0.20 8.77 -18.93
N ALA A 208 -1.40 8.94 -19.46
CA ALA A 208 -2.04 7.97 -20.34
C ALA A 208 -1.60 8.06 -21.81
N HIS A 209 -0.62 8.93 -22.12
CA HIS A 209 -0.16 9.18 -23.50
C HIS A 209 1.35 8.98 -23.67
N ASN A 210 2.13 9.00 -22.60
CA ASN A 210 3.59 9.03 -22.67
C ASN A 210 4.24 7.83 -21.99
N ILE A 211 5.40 7.39 -22.53
CA ILE A 211 6.34 6.49 -21.86
C ILE A 211 7.36 7.38 -21.15
N ILE A 212 7.42 7.32 -19.82
CA ILE A 212 8.14 8.30 -19.01
C ILE A 212 9.22 7.61 -18.17
N PRO A 213 10.52 7.75 -18.53
CA PRO A 213 11.62 7.34 -17.65
C PRO A 213 11.65 8.19 -16.39
N THR A 214 11.84 7.57 -15.22
CA THR A 214 11.91 8.28 -13.95
C THR A 214 12.72 7.48 -12.92
N SER A 215 13.15 8.14 -11.86
CA SER A 215 13.81 7.48 -10.74
C SER A 215 12.84 6.66 -9.91
N THR A 216 13.38 5.66 -9.21
CA THR A 216 12.67 4.88 -8.20
C THR A 216 13.60 4.51 -7.05
N GLY A 217 13.09 4.55 -5.83
CA GLY A 217 13.80 4.03 -4.65
C GLY A 217 13.48 2.56 -4.34
N ALA A 218 12.65 1.91 -5.14
CA ALA A 218 12.09 0.59 -4.81
C ALA A 218 13.16 -0.51 -4.71
N ALA A 219 14.18 -0.52 -5.59
CA ALA A 219 15.27 -1.48 -5.52
C ALA A 219 16.14 -1.28 -4.27
N LYS A 220 16.45 -0.02 -3.93
CA LYS A 220 17.20 0.32 -2.70
C LYS A 220 16.42 -0.05 -1.45
N ALA A 221 15.09 0.07 -1.49
CA ALA A 221 14.21 -0.29 -0.38
C ALA A 221 14.18 -1.80 -0.09
N VAL A 222 14.58 -2.66 -1.03
CA VAL A 222 14.80 -4.11 -0.76
C VAL A 222 15.81 -4.30 0.38
N GLY A 223 16.81 -3.43 0.50
CA GLY A 223 17.77 -3.45 1.61
C GLY A 223 17.18 -3.13 3.00
N LEU A 224 15.93 -2.64 3.09
CA LEU A 224 15.19 -2.52 4.36
C LEU A 224 14.51 -3.84 4.75
N VAL A 225 14.20 -4.67 3.77
CA VAL A 225 13.51 -5.96 3.92
C VAL A 225 14.51 -7.11 4.01
N LEU A 226 15.61 -7.02 3.24
CA LEU A 226 16.73 -7.95 3.20
C LEU A 226 18.03 -7.17 3.49
N PRO A 227 18.39 -6.95 4.76
CA PRO A 227 19.50 -6.05 5.13
C PRO A 227 20.85 -6.41 4.52
N HIS A 228 21.13 -7.68 4.27
CA HIS A 228 22.37 -8.16 3.65
C HIS A 228 22.49 -7.83 2.15
N LEU A 229 21.39 -7.43 1.50
CA LEU A 229 21.36 -6.89 0.13
C LEU A 229 21.46 -5.36 0.06
N LYS A 230 21.58 -4.69 1.20
CA LYS A 230 21.71 -3.22 1.25
C LYS A 230 22.91 -2.76 0.41
N GLY A 231 22.65 -1.84 -0.53
CA GLY A 231 23.67 -1.28 -1.43
C GLY A 231 24.02 -2.15 -2.63
N LYS A 232 23.48 -3.37 -2.75
CA LYS A 232 23.74 -4.25 -3.89
C LYS A 232 22.74 -4.08 -5.02
N LEU A 233 21.57 -3.53 -4.76
CA LEU A 233 20.49 -3.38 -5.73
C LEU A 233 20.22 -1.90 -6.02
N ASP A 234 20.08 -1.58 -7.30
CA ASP A 234 19.62 -0.27 -7.78
C ASP A 234 18.63 -0.45 -8.94
N GLY A 235 18.04 0.62 -9.44
CA GLY A 235 17.08 0.50 -10.52
C GLY A 235 16.49 1.82 -10.99
N THR A 236 15.71 1.70 -12.06
CA THR A 236 14.96 2.79 -12.68
C THR A 236 13.51 2.38 -12.92
N ALA A 237 12.66 3.36 -13.20
CA ALA A 237 11.27 3.14 -13.57
C ALA A 237 10.97 3.75 -14.94
N ILE A 238 10.15 3.07 -15.71
CA ILE A 238 9.55 3.56 -16.95
C ILE A 238 8.05 3.53 -16.76
N ARG A 239 7.43 4.71 -16.63
CA ARG A 239 5.97 4.81 -16.53
C ARG A 239 5.37 4.64 -17.91
N VAL A 240 4.32 3.83 -18.02
CA VAL A 240 3.64 3.48 -19.29
C VAL A 240 2.15 3.81 -19.22
N PRO A 241 1.47 4.01 -20.37
CA PRO A 241 0.05 4.34 -20.46
C PRO A 241 -0.87 3.17 -20.08
N THR A 242 -0.70 2.62 -18.89
CA THR A 242 -1.45 1.46 -18.37
C THR A 242 -1.98 1.80 -16.98
N PRO A 243 -3.28 1.63 -16.71
CA PRO A 243 -3.90 2.04 -15.44
C PRO A 243 -3.59 1.09 -14.28
N ASN A 244 -3.16 -0.12 -14.58
CA ASN A 244 -2.91 -1.16 -13.59
C ASN A 244 -1.91 -2.19 -14.12
N VAL A 245 -1.29 -2.94 -13.22
CA VAL A 245 -0.25 -3.95 -13.45
C VAL A 245 1.07 -3.32 -13.92
N SER A 246 2.15 -3.78 -13.33
CA SER A 246 3.52 -3.39 -13.67
C SER A 246 4.37 -4.64 -13.85
N LEU A 247 5.46 -4.51 -14.59
CA LEU A 247 6.43 -5.57 -14.82
C LEU A 247 7.77 -5.15 -14.22
N VAL A 248 8.50 -6.11 -13.65
CA VAL A 248 9.88 -5.92 -13.20
C VAL A 248 10.81 -6.75 -14.07
N ASP A 249 11.75 -6.09 -14.74
CA ASP A 249 12.91 -6.70 -15.39
C ASP A 249 14.07 -6.59 -14.40
N PHE A 250 14.52 -7.74 -13.87
CA PHE A 250 15.58 -7.81 -12.89
C PHE A 250 16.80 -8.53 -13.45
N LYS A 251 17.91 -7.80 -13.56
CA LYS A 251 19.22 -8.31 -13.97
C LYS A 251 20.13 -8.40 -12.76
N PHE A 252 20.82 -9.51 -12.58
CA PHE A 252 21.63 -9.74 -11.39
C PHE A 252 22.83 -10.65 -11.68
N ASN A 253 23.86 -10.54 -10.84
CA ASN A 253 24.97 -11.47 -10.79
C ASN A 253 24.90 -12.28 -9.49
N THR A 254 25.20 -13.56 -9.58
CA THR A 254 25.21 -14.49 -8.45
C THR A 254 26.61 -14.99 -8.14
N LYS A 255 26.85 -15.34 -6.87
CA LYS A 255 28.12 -15.95 -6.43
C LYS A 255 28.27 -17.37 -6.97
N ASN A 256 27.17 -18.12 -6.97
CA ASN A 256 27.14 -19.49 -7.48
C ASN A 256 26.56 -19.50 -8.90
N PRO A 257 27.02 -20.40 -9.78
CA PRO A 257 26.44 -20.53 -11.12
C PRO A 257 24.93 -20.79 -11.06
N ILE A 258 24.22 -20.20 -12.00
CA ILE A 258 22.78 -20.39 -12.18
C ILE A 258 22.49 -20.74 -13.63
N SER A 259 21.56 -21.67 -13.85
CA SER A 259 21.02 -21.99 -15.17
C SER A 259 19.51 -21.82 -15.18
N VAL A 260 18.91 -21.86 -16.36
CA VAL A 260 17.45 -21.79 -16.51
C VAL A 260 16.76 -22.96 -15.81
N GLU A 261 17.38 -24.13 -15.81
CA GLU A 261 16.85 -25.35 -15.20
C GLU A 261 16.88 -25.30 -13.67
N THR A 262 17.78 -24.48 -13.09
CA THR A 262 17.93 -24.34 -11.63
C THR A 262 17.20 -23.14 -11.06
N LEU A 263 16.73 -22.23 -11.92
CA LEU A 263 15.93 -21.06 -11.56
C LEU A 263 14.44 -21.42 -11.56
#